data_7c71581ceadaa3737466c3dd940a9370
#
_entry.id   7c71581ceadaa3737466c3dd940a9370
#
_cell.length_a   1.000
_cell.length_b   1.000
_cell.length_c   1.000
_cell.angle_alpha   90.00
_cell.angle_beta   90.00
_cell.angle_gamma   90.00
#
_symmetry.space_group_name_H-M   'P 1'
#
loop_
_entity.id
_entity.type
_entity.pdbx_description
1 polymer ?
#
loop_
_entity_poly.entity_id
_entity_poly.type
_entity_poly.pdbx_seq_one_letter_code
_entity_poly.pdbx_strand_id
1 'polypeptide(L)'
;MKKTIITTLFALVALVGQAQVSPDTITVCFKLSSKTKGEEATFVYPDFQVCDIVALKPVTDSNGCWTVKIPTFQTLHIQIWDNNKIQGVVWGALNLFCRPGTRTDILLDDVNDRCIFTGEDAEAHQAQITHPLKIENFHGQMFDIDLQEAAQAIRRIHKQNIYRIDTLHTAHPDLPSRYVEGLRTMADYGFGMDMTQNIGGHFFDSMTKILEQGNTVPQEYLDLLHEVKTHDLLHPQGLLPREAITYFTDIINIEYLVKNGFVREAMKQKGDYQLKEFKQNCSLIDGIDASDDVKQIMKSYRFLKDCNREITPEREKFLRTQLTTDALGQLQSYINGMKAKFEAISVEEAQVLDETPIDSLVDGKDIFQKLIAPYRGRVVYVDFWGTWCGPCMKEMEYVNQLHETLKGLPVTYMYLANNSPEELWQKTAKRFGLEGDDCLNLRLPDHQQRAIEDYFGVVGFPTFVLVAPDGTIATKEAPRPSSPEDVRSAVLKLIRK
;
A
#
# COMPACT_ATOMS: atom_id res chain seq x y z
N MET A 1 -35.27 56.47 3.40
CA MET A 1 -34.27 55.73 2.66
C MET A 1 -33.09 55.43 3.57
N LYS A 2 -33.06 54.29 4.21
CA LYS A 2 -31.91 53.84 5.04
C LYS A 2 -31.31 52.62 4.32
N LYS A 3 -30.10 52.78 3.80
CA LYS A 3 -29.31 51.68 3.25
C LYS A 3 -28.75 50.86 4.42
N THR A 4 -29.21 49.63 4.55
CA THR A 4 -28.63 48.65 5.46
C THR A 4 -27.47 48.01 4.75
N ILE A 5 -26.26 48.28 5.23
CA ILE A 5 -25.02 47.63 4.80
C ILE A 5 -24.97 46.27 5.54
N ILE A 6 -25.18 45.19 4.82
CA ILE A 6 -24.93 43.83 5.30
C ILE A 6 -23.42 43.63 5.23
N THR A 7 -22.73 43.75 6.34
CA THR A 7 -21.35 43.40 6.50
C THR A 7 -21.28 41.87 6.67
N THR A 8 -20.96 41.16 5.62
CA THR A 8 -20.68 39.71 5.68
C THR A 8 -19.35 39.54 6.41
N LEU A 9 -19.45 39.14 7.68
CA LEU A 9 -18.30 38.76 8.51
C LEU A 9 -17.76 37.42 7.92
N PHE A 10 -16.74 37.49 7.10
CA PHE A 10 -15.90 36.32 6.84
C PHE A 10 -15.17 36.01 8.14
N ALA A 11 -15.65 35.00 8.84
CA ALA A 11 -14.87 34.37 9.89
C ALA A 11 -13.68 33.71 9.25
N LEU A 12 -12.56 34.44 9.16
CA LEU A 12 -11.26 33.88 8.98
C LEU A 12 -11.05 32.98 10.21
N VAL A 13 -11.30 31.68 10.07
CA VAL A 13 -10.79 30.71 11.02
C VAL A 13 -9.27 30.81 10.86
N ALA A 14 -8.64 31.54 11.74
CA ALA A 14 -7.22 31.54 11.93
C ALA A 14 -6.84 30.08 12.25
N LEU A 15 -6.40 29.33 11.25
CA LEU A 15 -5.55 28.17 11.43
C LEU A 15 -4.38 28.71 12.28
N VAL A 16 -4.44 28.46 13.58
CA VAL A 16 -3.30 28.63 14.47
C VAL A 16 -2.18 27.90 13.78
N GLY A 17 -1.17 28.66 13.32
CA GLY A 17 -0.07 28.14 12.56
C GLY A 17 0.66 27.06 13.36
N GLN A 18 0.26 25.83 13.18
CA GLN A 18 1.13 24.71 13.45
C GLN A 18 2.25 24.85 12.42
N ALA A 19 3.47 24.96 12.89
CA ALA A 19 4.63 24.93 12.03
C ALA A 19 4.44 23.71 11.12
N GLN A 20 4.42 23.93 9.81
CA GLN A 20 4.28 22.85 8.84
C GLN A 20 5.50 21.96 9.02
N VAL A 21 5.30 20.78 9.62
CA VAL A 21 6.35 19.80 9.80
C VAL A 21 6.64 19.24 8.41
N SER A 22 7.83 19.51 7.90
CA SER A 22 8.27 18.96 6.61
C SER A 22 9.10 17.71 6.86
N PRO A 23 8.91 16.65 6.06
CA PRO A 23 9.77 15.48 6.16
C PRO A 23 11.20 15.83 5.72
N ASP A 24 12.17 15.28 6.42
CA ASP A 24 13.54 15.30 5.96
C ASP A 24 13.76 14.29 4.85
N THR A 25 14.76 14.51 4.02
CA THR A 25 14.99 13.69 2.83
C THR A 25 16.16 12.73 3.05
N ILE A 26 15.89 11.43 3.03
CA ILE A 26 16.95 10.43 2.87
C ILE A 26 17.46 10.50 1.44
N THR A 27 18.77 10.61 1.26
CA THR A 27 19.43 10.57 -0.05
C THR A 27 20.34 9.36 -0.14
N VAL A 28 20.10 8.49 -1.11
CA VAL A 28 21.00 7.38 -1.42
C VAL A 28 21.56 7.57 -2.81
N CYS A 29 22.88 7.59 -2.92
CA CYS A 29 23.61 7.65 -4.18
C CYS A 29 24.38 6.33 -4.37
N PHE A 30 24.17 5.68 -5.49
CA PHE A 30 24.80 4.42 -5.84
C PHE A 30 25.62 4.58 -7.12
N LYS A 31 26.88 4.18 -7.08
CA LYS A 31 27.82 4.33 -8.21
C LYS A 31 28.58 3.04 -8.46
N LEU A 32 28.73 2.69 -9.74
CA LEU A 32 29.63 1.63 -10.18
C LEU A 32 30.98 2.22 -10.58
N SER A 33 32.08 1.54 -10.24
CA SER A 33 33.44 1.96 -10.62
C SER A 33 33.74 1.68 -12.09
N SER A 34 33.19 0.61 -12.66
CA SER A 34 33.32 0.33 -14.09
C SER A 34 32.29 1.12 -14.90
N LYS A 35 32.67 1.49 -16.13
CA LYS A 35 31.75 2.14 -17.09
C LYS A 35 30.76 1.15 -17.74
N THR A 36 30.69 -0.08 -17.27
CA THR A 36 29.68 -1.02 -17.74
C THR A 36 28.30 -0.48 -17.43
N LYS A 37 27.47 -0.36 -18.43
CA LYS A 37 26.07 0.01 -18.29
C LYS A 37 25.41 -0.98 -17.35
N GLY A 38 25.44 -0.68 -16.06
CA GLY A 38 24.68 -1.42 -15.05
C GLY A 38 23.22 -1.21 -15.34
N GLU A 39 22.55 -2.26 -15.74
CA GLU A 39 21.10 -2.26 -15.88
C GLU A 39 20.53 -2.29 -14.47
N GLU A 40 19.97 -1.18 -14.05
CA GLU A 40 18.85 -1.02 -13.12
C GLU A 40 18.93 -1.67 -11.73
N ALA A 41 19.61 -1.03 -10.81
CA ALA A 41 19.33 -1.24 -9.38
C ALA A 41 17.91 -0.77 -9.05
N THR A 42 17.19 -1.56 -8.24
CA THR A 42 15.86 -1.20 -7.74
C THR A 42 15.92 -0.94 -6.25
N PHE A 43 15.43 0.21 -5.82
CA PHE A 43 15.33 0.60 -4.41
C PHE A 43 13.95 0.26 -3.89
N VAL A 44 13.88 -0.59 -2.87
CA VAL A 44 12.63 -1.06 -2.27
C VAL A 44 12.54 -0.58 -0.83
N TYR A 45 11.48 0.14 -0.49
CA TYR A 45 11.27 0.69 0.85
C TYR A 45 9.78 0.83 1.17
N PRO A 46 9.40 0.89 2.47
CA PRO A 46 8.04 1.21 2.87
C PRO A 46 7.75 2.70 2.63
N ASP A 47 6.74 3.02 1.82
CA ASP A 47 6.32 4.41 1.56
C ASP A 47 4.94 4.69 2.18
N PHE A 48 4.93 5.51 3.22
CA PHE A 48 3.71 5.91 3.92
C PHE A 48 2.81 6.83 3.09
N GLN A 49 3.33 7.52 2.08
CA GLN A 49 2.51 8.37 1.22
C GLN A 49 1.57 7.56 0.35
N VAL A 50 2.01 6.39 -0.08
CA VAL A 50 1.18 5.48 -0.89
C VAL A 50 0.65 4.29 -0.10
N CYS A 51 1.05 4.16 1.17
CA CYS A 51 0.69 3.06 2.06
C CYS A 51 1.02 1.69 1.48
N ASP A 52 2.20 1.57 0.86
CA ASP A 52 2.65 0.35 0.22
C ASP A 52 4.18 0.26 0.21
N ILE A 53 4.69 -0.89 -0.19
CA ILE A 53 6.11 -1.10 -0.48
C ILE A 53 6.36 -0.58 -1.89
N VAL A 54 7.26 0.39 -2.01
CA VAL A 54 7.60 1.03 -3.28
C VAL A 54 8.91 0.47 -3.80
N ALA A 55 8.94 0.17 -5.09
CA ALA A 55 10.13 -0.14 -5.84
C ALA A 55 10.43 1.02 -6.79
N LEU A 56 11.49 1.78 -6.51
CA LEU A 56 11.92 2.91 -7.33
C LEU A 56 13.12 2.55 -8.19
N LYS A 57 13.06 2.96 -9.45
CA LYS A 57 14.23 3.04 -10.31
C LYS A 57 14.91 4.40 -10.09
N PRO A 58 16.22 4.42 -9.81
CA PRO A 58 16.92 5.67 -9.56
C PRO A 58 17.08 6.49 -10.84
N VAL A 59 17.28 7.80 -10.65
CA VAL A 59 17.65 8.71 -11.73
C VAL A 59 19.17 8.82 -11.76
N THR A 60 19.76 8.66 -12.94
CA THR A 60 21.20 8.84 -13.15
C THR A 60 21.51 10.35 -13.21
N ASP A 61 22.42 10.80 -12.35
CA ASP A 61 22.91 12.17 -12.39
C ASP A 61 24.04 12.35 -13.43
N SER A 62 24.50 13.60 -13.61
CA SER A 62 25.57 13.96 -14.55
C SER A 62 26.91 13.27 -14.25
N ASN A 63 27.10 12.72 -13.05
CA ASN A 63 28.33 12.05 -12.61
C ASN A 63 28.22 10.52 -12.73
N GLY A 64 27.12 10.03 -13.29
CA GLY A 64 26.85 8.60 -13.42
C GLY A 64 26.46 7.93 -12.09
N CYS A 65 26.02 8.74 -11.10
CA CYS A 65 25.49 8.24 -9.84
C CYS A 65 23.97 8.06 -9.95
N TRP A 66 23.49 6.91 -9.53
CA TRP A 66 22.06 6.66 -9.40
C TRP A 66 21.58 7.18 -8.05
N THR A 67 20.75 8.21 -8.08
CA THR A 67 20.30 8.88 -6.87
C THR A 67 18.83 8.67 -6.63
N VAL A 68 18.49 8.28 -5.40
CA VAL A 68 17.13 8.22 -4.88
C VAL A 68 16.98 9.19 -3.72
N LYS A 69 15.89 9.95 -3.70
CA LYS A 69 15.53 10.88 -2.63
C LYS A 69 14.17 10.49 -2.06
N ILE A 70 14.14 10.19 -0.77
CA ILE A 70 12.94 9.71 -0.08
C ILE A 70 12.61 10.67 1.07
N PRO A 71 11.55 11.50 0.93
CA PRO A 71 11.07 12.33 2.03
C PRO A 71 10.36 11.44 3.06
N THR A 72 10.80 11.50 4.32
CA THR A 72 10.25 10.66 5.38
C THR A 72 10.45 11.29 6.77
N PHE A 73 9.61 10.89 7.72
CA PHE A 73 9.76 11.19 9.15
C PHE A 73 10.36 10.03 9.94
N GLN A 74 10.38 8.84 9.36
CA GLN A 74 10.83 7.62 10.01
C GLN A 74 12.19 7.15 9.50
N THR A 75 12.92 6.43 10.34
CA THR A 75 14.06 5.66 9.88
C THR A 75 13.56 4.51 9.02
N LEU A 76 14.04 4.39 7.79
CA LEU A 76 13.61 3.39 6.84
C LEU A 76 14.66 2.30 6.64
N HIS A 77 14.19 1.08 6.50
CA HIS A 77 14.95 -0.01 5.91
C HIS A 77 14.76 0.05 4.38
N ILE A 78 15.83 0.40 3.67
CA ILE A 78 15.85 0.47 2.22
C ILE A 78 16.64 -0.72 1.70
N GLN A 79 16.04 -1.52 0.82
CA GLN A 79 16.72 -2.60 0.13
C GLN A 79 17.11 -2.16 -1.27
N ILE A 80 18.34 -2.44 -1.66
CA ILE A 80 18.81 -2.23 -3.03
C ILE A 80 18.95 -3.60 -3.67
N TRP A 81 18.14 -3.87 -4.67
CA TRP A 81 18.16 -5.10 -5.45
C TRP A 81 18.89 -4.83 -6.76
N ASP A 82 19.92 -5.61 -7.02
CA ASP A 82 20.61 -5.61 -8.30
C ASP A 82 20.15 -6.83 -9.12
N ASN A 83 19.57 -6.56 -10.28
CA ASN A 83 19.10 -7.57 -11.21
C ASN A 83 20.26 -8.23 -11.99
N ASN A 84 21.46 -7.64 -11.98
CA ASN A 84 22.58 -8.05 -12.81
C ASN A 84 23.62 -8.93 -12.14
N LYS A 85 23.37 -9.41 -10.91
CA LYS A 85 24.31 -10.29 -10.19
C LYS A 85 25.74 -9.75 -10.27
N ILE A 86 26.04 -8.66 -9.57
CA ILE A 86 27.42 -8.29 -9.31
C ILE A 86 28.04 -9.46 -8.57
N GLN A 87 28.80 -10.28 -9.31
CA GLN A 87 29.38 -11.49 -8.80
C GLN A 87 30.35 -11.14 -7.68
N GLY A 88 30.07 -11.66 -6.49
CA GLY A 88 30.98 -11.68 -5.37
C GLY A 88 30.64 -10.74 -4.21
N VAL A 89 30.00 -9.61 -4.40
CA VAL A 89 29.83 -8.60 -3.34
C VAL A 89 28.47 -8.69 -2.63
N VAL A 90 27.41 -9.03 -3.33
CA VAL A 90 26.06 -9.00 -2.74
C VAL A 90 25.20 -10.18 -3.17
N TRP A 91 24.90 -11.06 -2.24
CA TRP A 91 23.86 -12.07 -2.41
C TRP A 91 22.50 -11.48 -2.09
N GLY A 92 21.79 -11.00 -3.11
CA GLY A 92 20.37 -10.67 -3.05
C GLY A 92 20.05 -9.18 -2.87
N ALA A 93 20.30 -8.56 -1.73
CA ALA A 93 19.99 -7.16 -1.49
C ALA A 93 20.93 -6.52 -0.49
N LEU A 94 21.32 -5.27 -0.74
CA LEU A 94 21.93 -4.40 0.29
C LEU A 94 20.81 -3.86 1.19
N ASN A 95 21.03 -3.93 2.49
CA ASN A 95 20.10 -3.42 3.49
C ASN A 95 20.64 -2.11 4.08
N LEU A 96 19.93 -1.02 3.88
CA LEU A 96 20.29 0.28 4.43
C LEU A 96 19.31 0.67 5.53
N PHE A 97 19.84 1.15 6.65
CA PHE A 97 19.07 1.66 7.78
C PHE A 97 19.23 3.17 7.86
N CYS A 98 18.44 3.90 7.07
CA CYS A 98 18.63 5.33 6.84
C CYS A 98 17.69 6.17 7.70
N ARG A 99 18.25 7.18 8.39
CA ARG A 99 17.47 8.17 9.15
C ARG A 99 17.00 9.31 8.23
N PRO A 100 15.89 9.99 8.56
CA PRO A 100 15.51 11.22 7.91
C PRO A 100 16.67 12.22 7.88
N GLY A 101 16.85 12.91 6.75
CA GLY A 101 17.91 13.92 6.56
C GLY A 101 19.30 13.38 6.26
N THR A 102 19.51 12.06 6.28
CA THR A 102 20.83 11.48 6.04
C THR A 102 21.13 11.23 4.57
N ARG A 103 22.43 11.20 4.25
CA ARG A 103 22.95 10.83 2.94
C ARG A 103 23.85 9.60 3.05
N THR A 104 23.60 8.61 2.22
CA THR A 104 24.46 7.42 2.05
C THR A 104 24.94 7.35 0.61
N ASP A 105 26.25 7.36 0.43
CA ASP A 105 26.87 7.13 -0.87
C ASP A 105 27.47 5.71 -0.88
N ILE A 106 27.20 4.97 -1.94
CA ILE A 106 27.61 3.58 -2.13
C ILE A 106 28.46 3.51 -3.40
N LEU A 107 29.70 3.10 -3.26
CA LEU A 107 30.56 2.78 -4.38
C LEU A 107 30.71 1.27 -4.49
N LEU A 108 30.23 0.70 -5.58
CA LEU A 108 30.56 -0.66 -5.99
C LEU A 108 31.80 -0.62 -6.88
N ASP A 109 32.91 -1.06 -6.32
CA ASP A 109 34.17 -1.25 -7.03
C ASP A 109 34.19 -2.69 -7.55
N ASP A 110 33.54 -2.89 -8.69
CA ASP A 110 33.41 -4.16 -9.38
C ASP A 110 34.74 -4.67 -9.99
N VAL A 111 35.74 -3.80 -10.07
CA VAL A 111 37.10 -4.16 -10.49
C VAL A 111 37.87 -4.85 -9.36
N ASN A 112 37.69 -4.37 -8.10
CA ASN A 112 38.38 -4.88 -6.93
C ASN A 112 37.47 -5.71 -6.00
N ASP A 113 36.26 -6.01 -6.44
CA ASP A 113 35.25 -6.77 -5.69
C ASP A 113 34.99 -6.17 -4.28
N ARG A 114 34.76 -4.85 -4.22
CA ARG A 114 34.52 -4.14 -2.97
C ARG A 114 33.26 -3.28 -3.01
N CYS A 115 32.54 -3.26 -1.90
CA CYS A 115 31.45 -2.32 -1.66
C CYS A 115 31.86 -1.36 -0.54
N ILE A 116 31.85 -0.07 -0.84
CA ILE A 116 32.30 0.99 0.07
C ILE A 116 31.14 1.93 0.35
N PHE A 117 30.85 2.11 1.63
CA PHE A 117 29.86 3.08 2.08
C PHE A 117 30.54 4.32 2.63
N THR A 118 29.97 5.49 2.29
CA THR A 118 30.36 6.76 2.86
C THR A 118 29.12 7.58 3.22
N GLY A 119 29.29 8.55 4.11
CA GLY A 119 28.20 9.34 4.65
C GLY A 119 27.81 8.91 6.06
N GLU A 120 26.64 9.36 6.48
CA GLU A 120 26.10 9.04 7.80
C GLU A 120 25.71 7.57 7.88
N ASP A 121 25.89 6.95 9.04
CA ASP A 121 25.63 5.53 9.26
C ASP A 121 26.46 4.55 8.37
N ALA A 122 27.53 5.04 7.70
CA ALA A 122 28.37 4.24 6.81
C ALA A 122 28.98 3.01 7.50
N GLU A 123 29.36 3.13 8.77
CA GLU A 123 29.90 2.00 9.57
C GLU A 123 28.85 0.89 9.73
N ALA A 124 27.61 1.25 10.01
CA ALA A 124 26.53 0.28 10.13
C ALA A 124 26.23 -0.42 8.79
N HIS A 125 26.28 0.33 7.69
CA HIS A 125 26.10 -0.24 6.36
C HIS A 125 27.29 -1.09 5.92
N GLN A 126 28.54 -0.70 6.30
CA GLN A 126 29.74 -1.49 6.03
C GLN A 126 29.77 -2.79 6.81
N ALA A 127 29.18 -2.81 8.03
CA ALA A 127 29.12 -4.01 8.86
C ALA A 127 28.41 -5.19 8.17
N GLN A 128 27.40 -4.93 7.34
CA GLN A 128 26.73 -6.00 6.58
C GLN A 128 27.62 -6.69 5.54
N ILE A 129 28.67 -6.01 5.07
CA ILE A 129 29.65 -6.59 4.13
C ILE A 129 30.72 -7.36 4.89
N THR A 130 31.21 -6.79 5.99
CA THR A 130 32.27 -7.43 6.80
C THR A 130 31.78 -8.57 7.67
N HIS A 131 30.53 -8.49 8.12
CA HIS A 131 29.88 -9.46 9.01
C HIS A 131 28.46 -9.79 8.47
N PRO A 132 28.34 -10.41 7.30
CA PRO A 132 27.04 -10.62 6.66
C PRO A 132 26.17 -11.57 7.49
N LEU A 133 24.93 -11.18 7.74
CA LEU A 133 23.92 -12.01 8.35
C LEU A 133 22.60 -11.85 7.60
N LYS A 134 22.14 -12.91 6.97
CA LYS A 134 20.85 -12.93 6.30
C LYS A 134 19.76 -13.26 7.32
N ILE A 135 18.76 -12.43 7.43
CA ILE A 135 17.53 -12.72 8.16
C ILE A 135 16.65 -13.60 7.28
N GLU A 136 16.28 -14.74 7.80
CA GLU A 136 15.41 -15.67 7.09
C GLU A 136 13.95 -15.42 7.47
N ASN A 137 13.06 -15.47 6.48
CA ASN A 137 11.62 -15.43 6.65
C ASN A 137 11.03 -16.77 6.20
N PHE A 138 9.81 -17.04 6.58
CA PHE A 138 9.09 -18.23 6.14
C PHE A 138 8.63 -18.01 4.69
N HIS A 139 9.45 -18.48 3.74
CA HIS A 139 9.14 -18.43 2.32
C HIS A 139 8.51 -19.73 1.85
N GLY A 140 7.35 -19.64 1.20
CA GLY A 140 6.81 -20.75 0.44
C GLY A 140 5.45 -21.23 0.92
N GLN A 141 5.17 -22.46 0.78
CA GLN A 141 3.91 -23.18 0.84
C GLN A 141 3.13 -23.03 2.17
N MET A 142 2.99 -21.78 2.65
CA MET A 142 2.33 -21.44 3.90
C MET A 142 0.90 -21.99 3.95
N PHE A 143 0.25 -22.07 2.78
CA PHE A 143 -1.13 -22.54 2.66
C PHE A 143 -1.26 -24.05 2.38
N ASP A 144 -0.14 -24.72 2.10
CA ASP A 144 -0.13 -26.16 1.82
C ASP A 144 0.10 -27.02 3.09
N ILE A 145 0.39 -26.38 4.22
CA ILE A 145 0.64 -27.04 5.50
C ILE A 145 -0.33 -26.54 6.57
N ASP A 146 -0.51 -27.33 7.61
CA ASP A 146 -1.39 -26.99 8.73
C ASP A 146 -1.01 -25.68 9.42
N LEU A 147 -2.02 -24.92 9.89
CA LEU A 147 -1.87 -23.63 10.58
C LEU A 147 -0.83 -23.70 11.73
N GLN A 148 -0.90 -24.74 12.56
CA GLN A 148 -0.03 -24.88 13.71
C GLN A 148 1.38 -25.34 13.30
N GLU A 149 1.49 -26.17 12.28
CA GLU A 149 2.77 -26.59 11.73
C GLU A 149 3.53 -25.39 11.13
N ALA A 150 2.83 -24.54 10.36
CA ALA A 150 3.39 -23.29 9.85
C ALA A 150 3.82 -22.36 10.98
N ALA A 151 2.98 -22.15 11.99
CA ALA A 151 3.30 -21.33 13.15
C ALA A 151 4.54 -21.84 13.91
N GLN A 152 4.70 -23.15 14.06
CA GLN A 152 5.90 -23.74 14.69
C GLN A 152 7.16 -23.51 13.84
N ALA A 153 7.05 -23.60 12.51
CA ALA A 153 8.15 -23.31 11.60
C ALA A 153 8.58 -21.84 11.68
N ILE A 154 7.61 -20.92 11.68
CA ILE A 154 7.85 -19.48 11.83
C ILE A 154 8.56 -19.15 13.14
N ARG A 155 8.08 -19.68 14.27
CA ARG A 155 8.74 -19.52 15.60
C ARG A 155 10.15 -20.03 15.58
N ARG A 156 10.41 -21.17 14.94
CA ARG A 156 11.75 -21.76 14.84
C ARG A 156 12.69 -20.87 14.05
N ILE A 157 12.24 -20.35 12.91
CA ILE A 157 13.01 -19.41 12.08
C ILE A 157 13.34 -18.14 12.86
N HIS A 158 12.37 -17.54 13.52
CA HIS A 158 12.57 -16.34 14.34
C HIS A 158 13.60 -16.60 15.46
N LYS A 159 13.44 -17.69 16.21
CA LYS A 159 14.40 -18.07 17.26
C LYS A 159 15.81 -18.29 16.71
N GLN A 160 15.94 -18.89 15.53
CA GLN A 160 17.24 -19.07 14.87
C GLN A 160 17.85 -17.73 14.44
N ASN A 161 17.04 -16.79 13.91
CA ASN A 161 17.52 -15.46 13.57
C ASN A 161 18.06 -14.73 14.80
N ILE A 162 17.30 -14.69 15.89
CA ILE A 162 17.72 -14.03 17.14
C ILE A 162 19.01 -14.68 17.69
N TYR A 163 19.08 -16.01 17.73
CA TYR A 163 20.29 -16.73 18.17
C TYR A 163 21.52 -16.37 17.33
N ARG A 164 21.37 -16.28 16.01
CA ARG A 164 22.46 -15.92 15.07
C ARG A 164 22.91 -14.47 15.27
N ILE A 165 21.95 -13.55 15.51
CA ILE A 165 22.25 -12.13 15.80
C ILE A 165 23.02 -12.02 17.14
N ASP A 166 22.56 -12.72 18.19
CA ASP A 166 23.23 -12.72 19.49
C ASP A 166 24.63 -13.30 19.43
N THR A 167 24.80 -14.40 18.68
CA THR A 167 26.10 -15.03 18.46
C THR A 167 27.05 -14.09 17.73
N LEU A 168 26.58 -13.42 16.68
CA LEU A 168 27.34 -12.43 15.94
C LEU A 168 27.77 -11.27 16.84
N HIS A 169 26.84 -10.69 17.59
CA HIS A 169 27.14 -9.55 18.49
C HIS A 169 28.07 -9.95 19.65
N THR A 170 27.94 -11.18 20.16
CA THR A 170 28.85 -11.69 21.20
C THR A 170 30.27 -11.89 20.67
N ALA A 171 30.40 -12.37 19.44
CA ALA A 171 31.70 -12.54 18.78
C ALA A 171 32.35 -11.21 18.36
N HIS A 172 31.53 -10.21 18.07
CA HIS A 172 31.95 -8.89 17.58
C HIS A 172 31.22 -7.78 18.36
N PRO A 173 31.58 -7.50 19.61
CA PRO A 173 30.88 -6.53 20.45
C PRO A 173 31.11 -5.07 20.04
N ASP A 174 32.04 -4.84 19.15
CA ASP A 174 32.34 -3.54 18.51
C ASP A 174 31.49 -3.23 17.29
N LEU A 175 30.61 -4.16 16.88
CA LEU A 175 29.67 -3.88 15.77
C LEU A 175 28.77 -2.69 16.09
N PRO A 176 28.51 -1.81 15.10
CA PRO A 176 27.61 -0.68 15.28
C PRO A 176 26.23 -1.13 15.78
N SER A 177 25.74 -0.52 16.86
CA SER A 177 24.43 -0.87 17.45
C SER A 177 23.31 -0.81 16.44
N ARG A 178 23.34 0.18 15.55
CA ARG A 178 22.37 0.34 14.47
C ARG A 178 22.30 -0.87 13.53
N TYR A 179 23.41 -1.51 13.23
CA TYR A 179 23.43 -2.72 12.41
C TYR A 179 22.75 -3.88 13.16
N VAL A 180 23.11 -4.11 14.41
CA VAL A 180 22.55 -5.17 15.23
C VAL A 180 21.05 -4.97 15.48
N GLU A 181 20.65 -3.76 15.82
CA GLU A 181 19.24 -3.37 16.00
C GLU A 181 18.44 -3.49 14.70
N GLY A 182 19.03 -3.09 13.57
CA GLY A 182 18.43 -3.27 12.25
C GLY A 182 18.12 -4.74 11.94
N LEU A 183 19.06 -5.64 12.21
CA LEU A 183 18.87 -7.08 12.05
C LEU A 183 17.76 -7.61 12.97
N ARG A 184 17.70 -7.17 14.22
CA ARG A 184 16.63 -7.57 15.16
C ARG A 184 15.27 -7.08 14.69
N THR A 185 15.18 -5.80 14.32
CA THR A 185 13.95 -5.21 13.79
C THR A 185 13.44 -5.99 12.56
N MET A 186 14.32 -6.34 11.64
CA MET A 186 13.94 -7.17 10.48
C MET A 186 13.45 -8.55 10.92
N ALA A 187 14.09 -9.19 11.89
CA ALA A 187 13.68 -10.50 12.38
C ALA A 187 12.30 -10.45 13.05
N ASP A 188 12.04 -9.43 13.88
CA ASP A 188 10.79 -9.29 14.63
C ASP A 188 9.61 -8.91 13.74
N TYR A 189 9.76 -7.95 12.84
CA TYR A 189 8.71 -7.63 11.87
C TYR A 189 8.51 -8.76 10.84
N GLY A 190 9.57 -9.48 10.48
CA GLY A 190 9.47 -10.69 9.65
C GLY A 190 8.62 -11.77 10.34
N PHE A 191 8.84 -12.01 11.63
CA PHE A 191 8.01 -12.91 12.43
C PHE A 191 6.54 -12.44 12.45
N GLY A 192 6.29 -11.16 12.74
CA GLY A 192 4.95 -10.60 12.77
C GLY A 192 4.22 -10.74 11.43
N MET A 193 4.90 -10.42 10.33
CA MET A 193 4.37 -10.55 8.98
C MET A 193 4.06 -12.02 8.64
N ASP A 194 5.01 -12.92 8.84
CA ASP A 194 4.84 -14.35 8.52
C ASP A 194 3.67 -14.96 9.32
N MET A 195 3.56 -14.62 10.60
CA MET A 195 2.46 -15.11 11.45
C MET A 195 1.11 -14.54 11.03
N THR A 196 1.01 -13.24 10.74
CA THR A 196 -0.27 -12.65 10.29
C THR A 196 -0.70 -13.16 8.93
N GLN A 197 0.24 -13.39 8.01
CA GLN A 197 -0.05 -14.00 6.72
C GLN A 197 -0.49 -15.47 6.88
N ASN A 198 0.15 -16.23 7.76
CA ASN A 198 -0.27 -17.60 8.09
C ASN A 198 -1.70 -17.62 8.63
N ILE A 199 -1.99 -16.81 9.65
CA ILE A 199 -3.34 -16.70 10.23
C ILE A 199 -4.33 -16.25 9.16
N GLY A 200 -4.05 -15.20 8.41
CA GLY A 200 -4.92 -14.61 7.41
C GLY A 200 -5.27 -15.60 6.29
N GLY A 201 -4.27 -16.30 5.73
CA GLY A 201 -4.48 -17.27 4.66
C GLY A 201 -5.37 -18.42 5.10
N HIS A 202 -5.02 -19.07 6.19
CA HIS A 202 -5.85 -20.18 6.74
C HIS A 202 -7.24 -19.71 7.18
N PHE A 203 -7.35 -18.48 7.70
CA PHE A 203 -8.62 -17.89 8.08
C PHE A 203 -9.54 -17.68 6.86
N PHE A 204 -9.00 -17.16 5.76
CA PHE A 204 -9.75 -16.95 4.52
C PHE A 204 -10.20 -18.30 3.90
N ASP A 205 -9.35 -19.31 3.89
CA ASP A 205 -9.70 -20.65 3.41
C ASP A 205 -10.79 -21.33 4.26
N SER A 206 -10.76 -21.11 5.56
CA SER A 206 -11.73 -21.65 6.52
C SER A 206 -12.98 -20.77 6.66
N MET A 207 -13.02 -19.61 6.02
CA MET A 207 -14.06 -18.59 6.22
C MET A 207 -15.47 -19.11 5.99
N THR A 208 -15.70 -19.87 4.92
CA THR A 208 -17.04 -20.44 4.62
C THR A 208 -17.51 -21.29 5.78
N LYS A 209 -16.64 -22.12 6.34
CA LYS A 209 -16.96 -22.98 7.50
C LYS A 209 -17.23 -22.15 8.76
N ILE A 210 -16.44 -21.09 8.99
CA ILE A 210 -16.61 -20.19 10.14
C ILE A 210 -17.95 -19.45 10.04
N LEU A 211 -18.32 -18.98 8.85
CA LEU A 211 -19.63 -18.35 8.60
C LEU A 211 -20.80 -19.30 8.78
N GLU A 212 -20.68 -20.55 8.33
CA GLU A 212 -21.68 -21.61 8.52
C GLU A 212 -21.87 -21.97 10.00
N GLN A 213 -20.82 -21.84 10.81
CA GLN A 213 -20.82 -22.10 12.26
C GLN A 213 -21.20 -20.86 13.11
N GLY A 214 -21.81 -19.84 12.54
CA GLY A 214 -22.27 -18.66 13.26
C GLY A 214 -21.17 -17.66 13.61
N ASN A 215 -20.14 -17.53 12.78
CA ASN A 215 -19.00 -16.61 12.94
C ASN A 215 -18.12 -16.89 14.17
N THR A 216 -18.12 -18.10 14.69
CA THR A 216 -17.24 -18.45 15.81
C THR A 216 -15.85 -18.77 15.27
N VAL A 217 -14.89 -17.88 15.55
CA VAL A 217 -13.49 -18.08 15.19
C VAL A 217 -12.88 -19.16 16.09
N PRO A 218 -12.23 -20.20 15.53
CA PRO A 218 -11.60 -21.23 16.33
C PRO A 218 -10.53 -20.67 17.28
N GLN A 219 -10.44 -21.23 18.50
CA GLN A 219 -9.53 -20.74 19.55
C GLN A 219 -8.08 -20.72 19.13
N GLU A 220 -7.65 -21.66 18.30
CA GLU A 220 -6.27 -21.72 17.78
C GLU A 220 -5.84 -20.46 16.99
N TYR A 221 -6.77 -19.84 16.24
CA TYR A 221 -6.50 -18.56 15.55
C TYR A 221 -6.38 -17.42 16.56
N LEU A 222 -7.24 -17.40 17.58
CA LEU A 222 -7.21 -16.38 18.63
C LEU A 222 -5.93 -16.45 19.46
N ASP A 223 -5.43 -17.65 19.74
CA ASP A 223 -4.19 -17.87 20.49
C ASP A 223 -2.98 -17.38 19.69
N LEU A 224 -2.92 -17.69 18.38
CA LEU A 224 -1.85 -17.18 17.50
C LEU A 224 -1.91 -15.66 17.34
N LEU A 225 -3.11 -15.11 17.20
CA LEU A 225 -3.32 -13.68 17.10
C LEU A 225 -2.90 -12.95 18.38
N HIS A 226 -3.19 -13.55 19.54
CA HIS A 226 -2.72 -13.02 20.83
C HIS A 226 -1.19 -13.02 20.92
N GLU A 227 -0.54 -14.11 20.51
CA GLU A 227 0.93 -14.20 20.49
C GLU A 227 1.56 -13.09 19.63
N VAL A 228 1.03 -12.86 18.43
CA VAL A 228 1.54 -11.82 17.53
C VAL A 228 1.35 -10.43 18.11
N LYS A 229 0.22 -10.18 18.79
CA LYS A 229 -0.08 -8.89 19.43
C LYS A 229 0.78 -8.59 20.66
N THR A 230 1.24 -9.61 21.34
CA THR A 230 2.08 -9.50 22.55
C THR A 230 3.56 -9.67 22.24
N HIS A 231 3.91 -9.90 20.97
CA HIS A 231 5.30 -9.95 20.54
C HIS A 231 5.89 -8.54 20.56
N ASP A 232 7.06 -8.40 21.20
CA ASP A 232 7.74 -7.11 21.29
C ASP A 232 8.31 -6.67 19.93
N LEU A 233 7.55 -5.84 19.24
CA LEU A 233 7.96 -5.20 17.99
C LEU A 233 8.63 -3.83 18.24
N LEU A 234 8.93 -3.52 19.49
CA LEU A 234 9.40 -2.23 19.97
C LEU A 234 10.89 -2.06 19.75
N HIS A 235 11.23 -1.39 18.67
CA HIS A 235 12.59 -0.96 18.44
C HIS A 235 12.73 0.54 18.74
N PRO A 236 13.64 0.91 19.66
CA PRO A 236 13.75 2.29 20.19
C PRO A 236 14.02 3.37 19.15
N GLN A 237 14.40 2.99 17.93
CA GLN A 237 14.83 3.92 16.89
C GLN A 237 13.79 4.16 15.79
N GLY A 238 12.56 3.66 15.95
CA GLY A 238 11.49 3.87 14.98
C GLY A 238 11.80 3.34 13.58
N LEU A 239 12.69 2.34 13.47
CA LEU A 239 13.02 1.73 12.20
C LEU A 239 11.82 0.97 11.64
N LEU A 240 11.44 1.29 10.41
CA LEU A 240 10.35 0.64 9.70
C LEU A 240 10.92 -0.19 8.54
N PRO A 241 10.98 -1.52 8.69
CA PRO A 241 11.25 -2.41 7.56
C PRO A 241 10.00 -2.53 6.66
N ARG A 242 10.20 -3.03 5.46
CA ARG A 242 9.08 -3.26 4.53
C ARG A 242 8.01 -4.19 5.12
N GLU A 243 8.43 -5.15 5.93
CA GLU A 243 7.58 -6.13 6.63
C GLU A 243 6.58 -5.45 7.57
N ALA A 244 6.91 -4.27 8.08
CA ALA A 244 6.05 -3.50 8.98
C ALA A 244 4.73 -3.10 8.31
N ILE A 245 4.75 -2.68 7.05
CA ILE A 245 3.52 -2.29 6.34
C ILE A 245 2.58 -3.48 6.17
N THR A 246 3.10 -4.63 5.78
CA THR A 246 2.31 -5.85 5.64
C THR A 246 1.76 -6.27 7.00
N TYR A 247 2.59 -6.31 8.03
CA TYR A 247 2.17 -6.62 9.39
C TYR A 247 1.06 -5.68 9.89
N PHE A 248 1.22 -4.35 9.75
CA PHE A 248 0.21 -3.37 10.18
C PHE A 248 -1.12 -3.53 9.44
N THR A 249 -1.06 -3.91 8.17
CA THR A 249 -2.27 -4.16 7.39
C THR A 249 -2.97 -5.42 7.87
N ASP A 250 -2.25 -6.51 7.97
CA ASP A 250 -2.81 -7.83 8.21
C ASP A 250 -3.33 -7.97 9.64
N ILE A 251 -2.56 -7.52 10.64
CA ILE A 251 -2.98 -7.63 12.04
C ILE A 251 -4.30 -6.90 12.30
N ILE A 252 -4.46 -5.69 11.73
CA ILE A 252 -5.67 -4.89 11.92
C ILE A 252 -6.85 -5.50 11.16
N ASN A 253 -6.62 -5.97 9.94
CA ASN A 253 -7.66 -6.60 9.14
C ASN A 253 -8.17 -7.89 9.81
N ILE A 254 -7.26 -8.74 10.33
CA ILE A 254 -7.63 -9.97 11.03
C ILE A 254 -8.40 -9.64 12.31
N GLU A 255 -7.92 -8.71 13.13
CA GLU A 255 -8.62 -8.26 14.34
C GLU A 255 -10.02 -7.72 14.04
N TYR A 256 -10.13 -6.93 12.96
CA TYR A 256 -11.43 -6.41 12.52
C TYR A 256 -12.38 -7.55 12.17
N LEU A 257 -11.93 -8.53 11.39
CA LEU A 257 -12.72 -9.70 11.00
C LEU A 257 -13.11 -10.57 12.18
N VAL A 258 -12.18 -10.80 13.11
CA VAL A 258 -12.44 -11.57 14.34
C VAL A 258 -13.51 -10.90 15.19
N LYS A 259 -13.47 -9.57 15.31
CA LYS A 259 -14.39 -8.81 16.17
C LYS A 259 -15.76 -8.59 15.55
N ASN A 260 -15.83 -8.36 14.26
CA ASN A 260 -17.07 -7.93 13.57
C ASN A 260 -17.65 -9.01 12.65
N GLY A 261 -16.93 -10.10 12.41
CA GLY A 261 -17.26 -11.07 11.37
C GLY A 261 -17.20 -10.45 9.96
N PHE A 262 -17.71 -11.17 8.98
CA PHE A 262 -17.92 -10.62 7.63
C PHE A 262 -19.21 -9.81 7.60
N VAL A 263 -19.14 -8.56 8.00
CA VAL A 263 -20.32 -7.71 8.15
C VAL A 263 -20.70 -7.11 6.81
N ARG A 264 -21.49 -7.81 6.02
CA ARG A 264 -22.21 -7.21 4.88
C ARG A 264 -23.17 -6.08 5.29
N GLU A 265 -23.63 -6.06 6.54
CA GLU A 265 -24.63 -5.10 7.00
C GLU A 265 -24.06 -3.74 7.45
N ALA A 266 -22.81 -3.69 7.90
CA ALA A 266 -22.19 -2.41 8.29
C ALA A 266 -22.10 -1.41 7.11
N MET A 267 -22.07 -1.92 5.90
CA MET A 267 -21.97 -1.15 4.66
C MET A 267 -23.27 -0.40 4.28
N LYS A 268 -24.41 -0.77 4.87
CA LYS A 268 -25.72 -0.15 4.58
C LYS A 268 -26.02 1.11 5.39
N GLN A 269 -25.10 1.53 6.27
CA GLN A 269 -25.34 2.65 7.18
C GLN A 269 -25.04 4.02 6.53
N LYS A 270 -25.96 4.98 6.67
CA LYS A 270 -25.76 6.38 6.30
C LYS A 270 -24.71 7.05 7.21
N GLY A 271 -23.87 7.92 6.64
CA GLY A 271 -22.87 8.69 7.37
C GLY A 271 -21.44 8.48 6.87
N ASP A 272 -20.45 9.07 7.54
CA ASP A 272 -19.03 8.83 7.23
C ASP A 272 -18.62 7.43 7.69
N TYR A 273 -18.83 6.45 6.82
CA TYR A 273 -18.49 5.05 7.07
C TYR A 273 -16.99 4.88 7.33
N GLN A 274 -16.17 5.59 6.58
CA GLN A 274 -14.72 5.54 6.69
C GLN A 274 -14.25 6.00 8.07
N LEU A 275 -14.84 7.08 8.60
CA LEU A 275 -14.54 7.51 9.96
C LEU A 275 -14.98 6.48 10.99
N LYS A 276 -16.10 5.79 10.77
CA LYS A 276 -16.58 4.74 11.67
C LYS A 276 -15.60 3.55 11.69
N GLU A 277 -15.18 3.10 10.52
CA GLU A 277 -14.20 2.01 10.38
C GLU A 277 -12.86 2.41 11.01
N PHE A 278 -12.39 3.61 10.73
CA PHE A 278 -11.16 4.13 11.33
C PHE A 278 -11.24 4.21 12.86
N LYS A 279 -12.38 4.61 13.44
CA LYS A 279 -12.60 4.60 14.90
C LYS A 279 -12.44 3.18 15.48
N GLN A 280 -13.00 2.18 14.81
CA GLN A 280 -12.85 0.78 15.23
C GLN A 280 -11.38 0.35 15.13
N ASN A 281 -10.71 0.65 14.01
CA ASN A 281 -9.31 0.32 13.82
C ASN A 281 -8.40 0.99 14.88
N CYS A 282 -8.65 2.24 15.26
CA CYS A 282 -7.93 2.87 16.37
C CYS A 282 -8.09 2.09 17.69
N SER A 283 -9.31 1.64 18.00
CA SER A 283 -9.56 0.83 19.20
C SER A 283 -8.85 -0.53 19.16
N LEU A 284 -8.68 -1.12 17.97
CA LEU A 284 -7.93 -2.37 17.81
C LEU A 284 -6.42 -2.12 17.99
N ILE A 285 -5.89 -1.04 17.40
CA ILE A 285 -4.49 -0.64 17.55
C ILE A 285 -4.14 -0.37 19.03
N ASP A 286 -5.03 0.27 19.77
CA ASP A 286 -4.82 0.52 21.21
C ASP A 286 -4.67 -0.78 22.03
N GLY A 287 -5.27 -1.87 21.56
CA GLY A 287 -5.17 -3.20 22.17
C GLY A 287 -3.89 -4.00 21.81
N ILE A 288 -3.05 -3.50 20.90
CA ILE A 288 -1.78 -4.12 20.54
C ILE A 288 -0.72 -3.77 21.58
N ASP A 289 0.11 -4.73 21.98
CA ASP A 289 1.24 -4.47 22.88
C ASP A 289 2.41 -3.88 22.07
N ALA A 290 2.38 -2.56 21.92
CA ALA A 290 3.37 -1.78 21.19
C ALA A 290 3.55 -0.42 21.86
N SER A 291 4.68 0.25 21.59
CA SER A 291 4.91 1.61 22.10
C SER A 291 3.89 2.60 21.52
N ASP A 292 3.71 3.71 22.23
CA ASP A 292 2.84 4.78 21.77
C ASP A 292 3.26 5.31 20.40
N ASP A 293 4.56 5.41 20.14
CA ASP A 293 5.08 5.86 18.84
C ASP A 293 4.68 4.91 17.70
N VAL A 294 4.81 3.60 17.90
CA VAL A 294 4.36 2.59 16.92
C VAL A 294 2.85 2.70 16.71
N LYS A 295 2.06 2.84 17.79
CA LYS A 295 0.60 3.03 17.68
C LYS A 295 0.24 4.30 16.91
N GLN A 296 0.99 5.40 17.10
CA GLN A 296 0.79 6.63 16.31
C GLN A 296 1.04 6.40 14.82
N ILE A 297 2.12 5.68 14.48
CA ILE A 297 2.44 5.32 13.09
C ILE A 297 1.33 4.44 12.50
N MET A 298 0.90 3.39 13.21
CA MET A 298 -0.17 2.50 12.76
C MET A 298 -1.49 3.26 12.54
N LYS A 299 -1.88 4.15 13.45
CA LYS A 299 -3.10 4.97 13.32
C LYS A 299 -3.00 5.93 12.12
N SER A 300 -1.85 6.58 11.93
CA SER A 300 -1.61 7.45 10.79
C SER A 300 -1.69 6.68 9.47
N TYR A 301 -1.06 5.51 9.41
CA TYR A 301 -1.10 4.62 8.27
C TYR A 301 -2.54 4.18 7.94
N ARG A 302 -3.30 3.72 8.95
CA ARG A 302 -4.71 3.32 8.75
C ARG A 302 -5.58 4.47 8.30
N PHE A 303 -5.36 5.67 8.81
CA PHE A 303 -6.07 6.85 8.33
C PHE A 303 -5.81 7.10 6.84
N LEU A 304 -4.54 7.05 6.41
CA LEU A 304 -4.17 7.23 4.99
C LEU A 304 -4.81 6.18 4.10
N LYS A 305 -4.99 4.97 4.61
CA LYS A 305 -5.58 3.85 3.87
C LYS A 305 -7.11 3.87 3.86
N ASP A 306 -7.73 4.15 5.01
CA ASP A 306 -9.18 3.98 5.22
C ASP A 306 -10.00 5.23 4.95
N CYS A 307 -9.43 6.43 5.14
CA CYS A 307 -10.19 7.69 5.15
C CYS A 307 -9.99 8.55 3.90
N ASN A 308 -9.77 7.96 2.74
CA ASN A 308 -9.61 8.70 1.48
C ASN A 308 -8.54 9.80 1.50
N ARG A 309 -7.67 9.79 2.52
CA ARG A 309 -6.63 10.82 2.71
C ARG A 309 -7.19 12.25 2.80
N GLU A 310 -8.48 12.38 3.13
CA GLU A 310 -9.16 13.65 3.32
C GLU A 310 -9.42 13.90 4.80
N ILE A 311 -8.94 15.03 5.31
CA ILE A 311 -9.22 15.46 6.67
C ILE A 311 -10.44 16.40 6.65
N THR A 312 -11.63 15.82 6.83
CA THR A 312 -12.85 16.61 7.09
C THR A 312 -12.85 17.18 8.52
N PRO A 313 -13.64 18.21 8.84
CA PRO A 313 -13.71 18.74 10.21
C PRO A 313 -14.07 17.69 11.27
N GLU A 314 -14.92 16.73 10.94
CA GLU A 314 -15.30 15.64 11.85
C GLU A 314 -14.15 14.64 12.04
N ARG A 315 -13.44 14.29 10.97
CA ARG A 315 -12.25 13.42 11.01
C ARG A 315 -11.13 14.08 11.78
N GLU A 316 -10.87 15.39 11.54
CA GLU A 316 -9.87 16.15 12.27
C GLU A 316 -10.15 16.18 13.78
N LYS A 317 -11.41 16.43 14.15
CA LYS A 317 -11.82 16.42 15.56
C LYS A 317 -11.51 15.06 16.22
N PHE A 318 -11.74 13.96 15.53
CA PHE A 318 -11.41 12.64 16.04
C PHE A 318 -9.90 12.40 16.06
N LEU A 319 -9.17 12.72 14.98
CA LEU A 319 -7.72 12.57 14.89
C LEU A 319 -6.99 13.27 16.05
N ARG A 320 -7.43 14.46 16.43
CA ARG A 320 -6.90 15.21 17.60
C ARG A 320 -7.06 14.47 18.94
N THR A 321 -7.94 13.49 19.03
CA THR A 321 -8.08 12.62 20.21
C THR A 321 -7.21 11.37 20.14
N GLN A 322 -6.71 11.02 18.98
CA GLN A 322 -6.00 9.77 18.71
C GLN A 322 -4.51 9.96 18.44
N LEU A 323 -4.13 11.10 17.92
CA LEU A 323 -2.78 11.40 17.50
C LEU A 323 -2.18 12.52 18.35
N THR A 324 -0.88 12.42 18.62
CA THR A 324 -0.11 13.54 19.16
C THR A 324 -0.07 14.69 18.14
N THR A 325 0.29 15.88 18.59
CA THR A 325 0.43 17.05 17.70
C THR A 325 1.45 16.77 16.59
N ASP A 326 2.55 16.12 16.93
CA ASP A 326 3.61 15.78 15.97
C ASP A 326 3.13 14.74 14.95
N ALA A 327 2.50 13.65 15.40
CA ALA A 327 1.95 12.63 14.51
C ALA A 327 0.86 13.21 13.57
N LEU A 328 0.01 14.11 14.07
CA LEU A 328 -0.98 14.79 13.24
C LEU A 328 -0.33 15.72 12.21
N GLY A 329 0.73 16.44 12.59
CA GLY A 329 1.52 17.26 11.66
C GLY A 329 2.20 16.44 10.57
N GLN A 330 2.78 15.31 10.93
CA GLN A 330 3.35 14.35 9.99
C GLN A 330 2.30 13.78 9.03
N LEU A 331 1.15 13.35 9.55
CA LEU A 331 0.03 12.86 8.74
C LEU A 331 -0.43 13.91 7.72
N GLN A 332 -0.61 15.16 8.15
CA GLN A 332 -0.99 16.26 7.25
C GLN A 332 0.07 16.52 6.18
N SER A 333 1.35 16.40 6.53
CA SER A 333 2.44 16.54 5.58
C SER A 333 2.44 15.43 4.53
N TYR A 334 2.20 14.16 4.92
CA TYR A 334 2.04 13.06 3.96
C TYR A 334 0.88 13.31 2.99
N ILE A 335 -0.27 13.79 3.48
CA ILE A 335 -1.43 14.12 2.65
C ILE A 335 -1.08 15.24 1.66
N ASN A 336 -0.42 16.29 2.13
CA ASN A 336 0.00 17.41 1.29
C ASN A 336 1.03 16.97 0.23
N GLY A 337 2.01 16.15 0.62
CA GLY A 337 3.03 15.60 -0.30
C GLY A 337 2.41 14.74 -1.41
N MET A 338 1.41 13.95 -1.05
CA MET A 338 0.64 13.16 -2.02
C MET A 338 -0.10 14.08 -3.00
N LYS A 339 -0.83 15.09 -2.50
CA LYS A 339 -1.51 16.07 -3.34
C LYS A 339 -0.52 16.76 -4.31
N ALA A 340 0.63 17.21 -3.81
CA ALA A 340 1.66 17.85 -4.64
C ALA A 340 2.21 16.93 -5.73
N LYS A 341 2.41 15.64 -5.46
CA LYS A 341 2.81 14.65 -6.49
C LYS A 341 1.78 14.57 -7.63
N PHE A 342 0.51 14.65 -7.30
CA PHE A 342 -0.56 14.63 -8.31
C PHE A 342 -0.76 15.99 -9.01
N GLU A 343 -0.54 17.12 -8.30
CA GLU A 343 -0.58 18.45 -8.89
C GLU A 343 0.56 18.72 -9.88
N ALA A 344 1.72 18.11 -9.68
CA ALA A 344 2.85 18.18 -10.62
C ALA A 344 2.54 17.50 -11.98
N ILE A 345 1.45 16.73 -12.05
CA ILE A 345 0.89 16.21 -13.30
C ILE A 345 0.11 17.35 -13.93
N SER A 346 0.71 18.07 -14.93
CA SER A 346 0.04 19.13 -15.65
C SER A 346 -1.21 18.60 -16.37
N VAL A 347 -2.38 19.03 -15.92
CA VAL A 347 -3.66 18.70 -16.54
C VAL A 347 -4.26 19.98 -17.06
N GLU A 348 -4.38 20.11 -18.38
CA GLU A 348 -5.27 21.09 -18.99
C GLU A 348 -6.69 20.82 -18.50
N GLU A 349 -7.52 21.83 -18.35
CA GLU A 349 -8.84 21.80 -17.69
C GLU A 349 -9.63 20.50 -17.92
N ALA A 350 -9.89 19.76 -16.83
CA ALA A 350 -10.69 18.55 -16.88
C ALA A 350 -12.15 18.91 -17.19
N GLN A 351 -12.76 18.22 -18.14
CA GLN A 351 -14.21 18.19 -18.23
C GLN A 351 -14.74 17.52 -16.97
N VAL A 352 -15.77 18.10 -16.37
CA VAL A 352 -16.45 17.53 -15.20
C VAL A 352 -17.01 16.17 -15.63
N LEU A 353 -16.43 15.10 -15.09
CA LEU A 353 -16.99 13.77 -15.24
C LEU A 353 -18.24 13.71 -14.39
N ASP A 354 -19.35 13.36 -15.01
CA ASP A 354 -20.67 13.36 -14.38
C ASP A 354 -20.72 12.26 -13.29
N GLU A 355 -20.95 12.68 -12.04
CA GLU A 355 -21.36 11.74 -11.00
C GLU A 355 -22.75 11.25 -11.39
N THR A 356 -22.86 10.06 -11.94
CA THR A 356 -24.18 9.51 -12.30
C THR A 356 -24.91 9.09 -11.02
N PRO A 357 -25.90 9.86 -10.56
CA PRO A 357 -26.66 9.49 -9.36
C PRO A 357 -27.46 8.22 -9.68
N ILE A 358 -27.14 7.14 -8.97
CA ILE A 358 -27.92 5.90 -9.08
C ILE A 358 -28.89 5.85 -7.90
N ASP A 359 -29.55 6.94 -7.67
CA ASP A 359 -30.64 7.08 -6.72
C ASP A 359 -30.44 6.34 -5.37
N SER A 360 -31.48 5.66 -4.90
CA SER A 360 -31.53 4.94 -3.62
C SER A 360 -31.10 3.47 -3.72
N LEU A 361 -30.49 3.02 -4.82
CA LEU A 361 -30.06 1.62 -4.95
C LEU A 361 -28.92 1.32 -3.99
N VAL A 362 -29.04 0.17 -3.30
CA VAL A 362 -28.06 -0.30 -2.30
C VAL A 362 -27.53 -1.70 -2.61
N ASP A 363 -28.19 -2.45 -3.48
CA ASP A 363 -27.73 -3.77 -3.92
C ASP A 363 -26.75 -3.66 -5.07
N GLY A 364 -25.57 -4.28 -4.94
CA GLY A 364 -24.49 -4.16 -5.90
C GLY A 364 -24.82 -4.71 -7.29
N LYS A 365 -25.61 -5.78 -7.34
CA LYS A 365 -26.08 -6.33 -8.61
C LYS A 365 -27.03 -5.37 -9.32
N ASP A 366 -27.99 -4.79 -8.59
CA ASP A 366 -28.97 -3.86 -9.16
C ASP A 366 -28.29 -2.57 -9.64
N ILE A 367 -27.35 -2.02 -8.85
CA ILE A 367 -26.53 -0.89 -9.24
C ILE A 367 -25.77 -1.21 -10.52
N PHE A 368 -25.06 -2.32 -10.56
CA PHE A 368 -24.27 -2.72 -11.71
C PHE A 368 -25.12 -2.93 -12.96
N GLN A 369 -26.24 -3.64 -12.83
CA GLN A 369 -27.17 -3.87 -13.96
C GLN A 369 -27.73 -2.55 -14.53
N LYS A 370 -27.99 -1.57 -13.67
CA LYS A 370 -28.43 -0.23 -14.11
C LYS A 370 -27.32 0.50 -14.86
N LEU A 371 -26.08 0.43 -14.35
CA LEU A 371 -24.92 1.06 -15.01
C LEU A 371 -24.66 0.49 -16.41
N ILE A 372 -24.75 -0.81 -16.59
CA ILE A 372 -24.47 -1.46 -17.87
C ILE A 372 -25.65 -1.51 -18.82
N ALA A 373 -26.87 -1.16 -18.37
CA ALA A 373 -28.08 -1.23 -19.20
C ALA A 373 -27.94 -0.52 -20.56
N PRO A 374 -27.33 0.70 -20.67
CA PRO A 374 -27.11 1.37 -21.94
C PRO A 374 -26.14 0.66 -22.88
N TYR A 375 -25.30 -0.25 -22.34
CA TYR A 375 -24.21 -0.92 -23.06
C TYR A 375 -24.51 -2.37 -23.40
N ARG A 376 -25.77 -2.80 -23.29
CA ARG A 376 -26.21 -4.12 -23.74
C ARG A 376 -25.88 -4.33 -25.21
N GLY A 377 -25.43 -5.52 -25.56
CA GLY A 377 -24.93 -5.84 -26.90
C GLY A 377 -23.42 -5.59 -27.07
N ARG A 378 -22.75 -5.03 -26.05
CA ARG A 378 -21.30 -4.81 -26.03
C ARG A 378 -20.65 -5.63 -24.91
N VAL A 379 -19.39 -6.00 -25.08
CA VAL A 379 -18.60 -6.54 -23.98
C VAL A 379 -18.21 -5.37 -23.06
N VAL A 380 -18.36 -5.54 -21.74
CA VAL A 380 -17.90 -4.53 -20.79
C VAL A 380 -16.63 -5.04 -20.11
N TYR A 381 -15.55 -4.28 -20.26
CA TYR A 381 -14.30 -4.50 -19.56
C TYR A 381 -14.28 -3.59 -18.32
N VAL A 382 -14.37 -4.20 -17.14
CA VAL A 382 -14.47 -3.48 -15.86
C VAL A 382 -13.11 -3.48 -15.19
N ASP A 383 -12.67 -2.31 -14.75
CA ASP A 383 -11.46 -2.08 -13.97
C ASP A 383 -11.84 -1.47 -12.60
N PHE A 384 -11.61 -2.23 -11.54
CA PHE A 384 -11.70 -1.73 -10.17
C PHE A 384 -10.35 -1.20 -9.75
N TRP A 385 -10.27 0.09 -9.49
CA TRP A 385 -9.02 0.79 -9.24
C TRP A 385 -9.14 1.86 -8.14
N GLY A 386 -8.03 2.52 -7.81
CA GLY A 386 -8.02 3.67 -6.91
C GLY A 386 -6.80 4.54 -7.13
N THR A 387 -6.92 5.84 -6.89
CA THR A 387 -5.80 6.81 -7.02
C THR A 387 -4.64 6.53 -6.05
N TRP A 388 -4.89 5.76 -5.03
CA TRP A 388 -3.94 5.31 -4.01
C TRP A 388 -3.25 3.99 -4.37
N CYS A 389 -3.72 3.28 -5.41
CA CYS A 389 -3.29 1.94 -5.79
C CYS A 389 -2.09 2.01 -6.75
N GLY A 390 -0.88 1.78 -6.26
CA GLY A 390 0.34 1.77 -7.08
C GLY A 390 0.31 0.75 -8.22
N PRO A 391 -0.06 -0.52 -8.00
CA PRO A 391 -0.22 -1.50 -9.08
C PRO A 391 -1.26 -1.08 -10.12
N CYS A 392 -2.35 -0.40 -9.71
CA CYS A 392 -3.34 0.11 -10.67
C CYS A 392 -2.72 1.17 -11.60
N MET A 393 -1.90 2.07 -11.05
CA MET A 393 -1.23 3.09 -11.85
C MET A 393 -0.30 2.48 -12.91
N LYS A 394 0.37 1.36 -12.59
CA LYS A 394 1.19 0.63 -13.57
C LYS A 394 0.36 0.03 -14.69
N GLU A 395 -0.78 -0.58 -14.39
CA GLU A 395 -1.66 -1.14 -15.41
C GLU A 395 -2.28 -0.04 -16.29
N MET A 396 -2.58 1.12 -15.73
CA MET A 396 -3.11 2.26 -16.48
C MET A 396 -2.15 2.82 -17.52
N GLU A 397 -0.85 2.61 -17.40
CA GLU A 397 0.13 2.97 -18.43
C GLU A 397 -0.12 2.25 -19.76
N TYR A 398 -0.80 1.10 -19.72
CA TYR A 398 -1.14 0.28 -20.90
C TYR A 398 -2.54 0.52 -21.46
N VAL A 399 -3.38 1.36 -20.81
CA VAL A 399 -4.77 1.57 -21.20
C VAL A 399 -4.90 2.09 -22.64
N ASN A 400 -4.07 3.05 -23.04
CA ASN A 400 -4.10 3.57 -24.41
C ASN A 400 -3.76 2.48 -25.43
N GLN A 401 -2.79 1.61 -25.12
CA GLN A 401 -2.45 0.47 -25.96
C GLN A 401 -3.60 -0.55 -26.02
N LEU A 402 -4.26 -0.80 -24.89
CA LEU A 402 -5.44 -1.67 -24.82
C LEU A 402 -6.57 -1.11 -25.71
N HIS A 403 -6.87 0.19 -25.59
CA HIS A 403 -7.91 0.84 -26.40
C HIS A 403 -7.62 0.72 -27.91
N GLU A 404 -6.39 0.95 -28.34
CA GLU A 404 -6.00 0.77 -29.75
C GLU A 404 -6.07 -0.70 -30.18
N THR A 405 -5.69 -1.66 -29.32
CA THR A 405 -5.76 -3.10 -29.62
C THR A 405 -7.21 -3.60 -29.80
N LEU A 406 -8.15 -3.01 -29.06
CA LEU A 406 -9.58 -3.38 -29.11
C LEU A 406 -10.39 -2.48 -30.05
N LYS A 407 -9.77 -1.52 -30.72
CA LYS A 407 -10.44 -0.56 -31.60
C LYS A 407 -11.28 -1.27 -32.65
N GLY A 408 -12.53 -0.81 -32.82
CA GLY A 408 -13.51 -1.37 -33.76
C GLY A 408 -14.23 -2.61 -33.24
N LEU A 409 -13.92 -3.12 -32.06
CA LEU A 409 -14.72 -4.14 -31.39
C LEU A 409 -15.82 -3.47 -30.54
N PRO A 410 -16.98 -4.11 -30.34
CA PRO A 410 -18.04 -3.59 -29.50
C PRO A 410 -17.71 -3.77 -28.03
N VAL A 411 -16.79 -2.95 -27.52
CA VAL A 411 -16.31 -2.96 -26.11
C VAL A 411 -16.63 -1.63 -25.46
N THR A 412 -17.06 -1.67 -24.22
CA THR A 412 -17.17 -0.53 -23.32
C THR A 412 -16.23 -0.74 -22.15
N TYR A 413 -15.47 0.28 -21.80
CA TYR A 413 -14.55 0.27 -20.65
C TYR A 413 -15.25 0.93 -19.48
N MET A 414 -15.32 0.22 -18.35
CA MET A 414 -15.90 0.73 -17.11
C MET A 414 -14.82 0.81 -16.03
N TYR A 415 -14.48 2.03 -15.64
CA TYR A 415 -13.48 2.31 -14.60
C TYR A 415 -14.21 2.71 -13.32
N LEU A 416 -14.10 1.87 -12.28
CA LEU A 416 -14.77 2.08 -10.99
C LEU A 416 -13.73 2.48 -9.93
N ALA A 417 -13.72 3.77 -9.61
CA ALA A 417 -12.73 4.35 -8.70
C ALA A 417 -13.12 4.16 -7.24
N ASN A 418 -12.39 3.31 -6.53
CA ASN A 418 -12.52 3.12 -5.10
C ASN A 418 -11.74 4.17 -4.31
N ASN A 419 -12.31 4.68 -3.22
CA ASN A 419 -11.61 5.52 -2.25
C ASN A 419 -10.70 6.60 -2.88
N SER A 420 -11.17 7.26 -3.92
CA SER A 420 -10.41 8.22 -4.70
C SER A 420 -10.96 9.63 -4.47
N PRO A 421 -10.18 10.58 -3.94
CA PRO A 421 -10.59 11.97 -3.87
C PRO A 421 -10.96 12.49 -5.25
N GLU A 422 -12.04 13.25 -5.36
CA GLU A 422 -12.61 13.68 -6.64
C GLU A 422 -11.58 14.32 -7.56
N GLU A 423 -10.85 15.29 -7.05
CA GLU A 423 -9.82 16.01 -7.82
C GLU A 423 -8.72 15.07 -8.34
N LEU A 424 -8.26 14.11 -7.52
CA LEU A 424 -7.24 13.14 -7.93
C LEU A 424 -7.79 12.14 -8.93
N TRP A 425 -9.04 11.72 -8.77
CA TRP A 425 -9.72 10.84 -9.70
C TRP A 425 -9.82 11.48 -11.08
N GLN A 426 -10.30 12.73 -11.17
CA GLN A 426 -10.41 13.47 -12.44
C GLN A 426 -9.05 13.64 -13.11
N LYS A 427 -8.03 14.08 -12.39
CA LYS A 427 -6.65 14.24 -12.90
C LYS A 427 -6.07 12.92 -13.41
N THR A 428 -6.29 11.83 -12.70
CA THR A 428 -5.81 10.50 -13.08
C THR A 428 -6.53 9.99 -14.31
N ALA A 429 -7.86 10.14 -14.37
CA ALA A 429 -8.65 9.76 -15.52
C ALA A 429 -8.17 10.44 -16.81
N LYS A 430 -7.95 11.75 -16.74
CA LYS A 430 -7.45 12.51 -17.87
C LYS A 430 -6.04 12.09 -18.28
N ARG A 431 -5.14 11.91 -17.30
CA ARG A 431 -3.76 11.48 -17.55
C ARG A 431 -3.68 10.19 -18.36
N PHE A 432 -4.50 9.21 -18.01
CA PHE A 432 -4.44 7.89 -18.61
C PHE A 432 -5.46 7.65 -19.71
N GLY A 433 -6.24 8.69 -20.10
CA GLY A 433 -7.23 8.58 -21.18
C GLY A 433 -8.39 7.65 -20.84
N LEU A 434 -8.85 7.68 -19.57
CA LEU A 434 -10.01 6.90 -19.11
C LEU A 434 -11.35 7.55 -19.50
N GLU A 435 -11.33 8.47 -20.47
CA GLU A 435 -12.46 9.25 -20.96
C GLU A 435 -12.69 8.93 -22.44
N GLY A 436 -13.93 9.07 -22.91
CA GLY A 436 -14.30 8.88 -24.31
C GLY A 436 -15.66 8.22 -24.45
N ASP A 437 -16.17 8.14 -25.69
CA ASP A 437 -17.52 7.62 -26.00
C ASP A 437 -17.73 6.15 -25.57
N ASP A 438 -16.65 5.37 -25.53
CA ASP A 438 -16.67 3.97 -25.11
C ASP A 438 -16.21 3.78 -23.65
N CYS A 439 -15.93 4.86 -22.92
CA CYS A 439 -15.43 4.82 -21.55
C CYS A 439 -16.48 5.31 -20.56
N LEU A 440 -16.71 4.54 -19.51
CA LEU A 440 -17.55 4.89 -18.38
C LEU A 440 -16.65 4.95 -17.13
N ASN A 441 -16.20 6.14 -16.81
CA ASN A 441 -15.34 6.36 -15.66
C ASN A 441 -16.17 6.92 -14.50
N LEU A 442 -16.31 6.14 -13.44
CA LEU A 442 -17.22 6.42 -12.33
C LEU A 442 -16.49 6.45 -10.99
N ARG A 443 -16.88 7.41 -10.20
CA ARG A 443 -16.62 7.50 -8.76
C ARG A 443 -17.97 7.48 -8.06
N LEU A 444 -18.41 6.30 -7.67
CA LEU A 444 -19.69 6.12 -6.99
C LEU A 444 -19.60 6.55 -5.53
N PRO A 445 -20.73 6.89 -4.89
CA PRO A 445 -20.80 6.99 -3.43
C PRO A 445 -20.24 5.72 -2.77
N ASP A 446 -19.48 5.86 -1.69
CA ASP A 446 -18.73 4.76 -1.08
C ASP A 446 -19.56 3.49 -0.82
N HIS A 447 -20.81 3.66 -0.35
CA HIS A 447 -21.69 2.52 -0.09
C HIS A 447 -22.09 1.77 -1.36
N GLN A 448 -22.22 2.47 -2.50
CA GLN A 448 -22.56 1.87 -3.80
C GLN A 448 -21.32 1.22 -4.43
N GLN A 449 -20.17 1.89 -4.35
CA GLN A 449 -18.90 1.33 -4.80
C GLN A 449 -18.61 0.00 -4.10
N ARG A 450 -18.74 -0.04 -2.79
CA ARG A 450 -18.55 -1.27 -2.01
C ARG A 450 -19.57 -2.35 -2.34
N ALA A 451 -20.83 -1.98 -2.50
CA ALA A 451 -21.87 -2.95 -2.88
C ALA A 451 -21.55 -3.63 -4.23
N ILE A 452 -21.01 -2.88 -5.21
CA ILE A 452 -20.56 -3.46 -6.48
C ILE A 452 -19.32 -4.33 -6.26
N GLU A 453 -18.35 -3.87 -5.49
CA GLU A 453 -17.14 -4.64 -5.17
C GLU A 453 -17.50 -5.98 -4.51
N ASP A 454 -18.42 -5.99 -3.55
CA ASP A 454 -18.93 -7.20 -2.92
C ASP A 454 -19.63 -8.13 -3.92
N TYR A 455 -20.45 -7.58 -4.81
CA TYR A 455 -21.11 -8.36 -5.85
C TYR A 455 -20.13 -9.08 -6.77
N PHE A 456 -19.03 -8.41 -7.12
CA PHE A 456 -17.97 -8.98 -7.92
C PHE A 456 -17.00 -9.85 -7.09
N GLY A 457 -16.98 -9.72 -5.77
CA GLY A 457 -16.04 -10.39 -4.87
C GLY A 457 -14.63 -9.81 -5.00
N VAL A 458 -14.52 -8.48 -5.12
CA VAL A 458 -13.24 -7.77 -5.19
C VAL A 458 -12.54 -7.87 -3.84
N VAL A 459 -11.40 -8.53 -3.79
CA VAL A 459 -10.58 -8.71 -2.58
C VAL A 459 -9.30 -7.87 -2.61
N GLY A 460 -8.99 -7.23 -3.73
CA GLY A 460 -7.80 -6.40 -3.91
C GLY A 460 -7.83 -5.59 -5.20
N PHE A 461 -6.87 -4.68 -5.35
CA PHE A 461 -6.78 -3.79 -6.50
C PHE A 461 -5.41 -3.91 -7.19
N PRO A 462 -5.36 -3.84 -8.56
CA PRO A 462 -6.50 -3.77 -9.46
C PRO A 462 -7.21 -5.12 -9.61
N THR A 463 -8.53 -5.09 -9.84
CA THR A 463 -9.32 -6.25 -10.25
C THR A 463 -9.97 -5.98 -11.60
N PHE A 464 -9.81 -6.90 -12.54
CA PHE A 464 -10.35 -6.79 -13.89
C PHE A 464 -11.42 -7.84 -14.13
N VAL A 465 -12.54 -7.44 -14.75
CA VAL A 465 -13.69 -8.30 -15.02
C VAL A 465 -14.14 -8.15 -16.47
N LEU A 466 -14.59 -9.23 -17.07
CA LEU A 466 -15.29 -9.19 -18.36
C LEU A 466 -16.76 -9.56 -18.19
N VAL A 467 -17.62 -8.73 -18.81
CA VAL A 467 -19.06 -8.92 -18.86
C VAL A 467 -19.48 -9.15 -20.30
N ALA A 468 -20.25 -10.19 -20.52
CA ALA A 468 -20.73 -10.56 -21.85
C ALA A 468 -21.78 -9.56 -22.38
N PRO A 469 -22.06 -9.55 -23.70
CA PRO A 469 -23.05 -8.64 -24.32
C PRO A 469 -24.45 -8.73 -23.72
N ASP A 470 -24.84 -9.87 -23.19
CA ASP A 470 -26.11 -10.07 -22.47
C ASP A 470 -26.11 -9.52 -21.04
N GLY A 471 -24.98 -9.00 -20.57
CA GLY A 471 -24.77 -8.44 -19.23
C GLY A 471 -24.53 -9.48 -18.15
N THR A 472 -24.22 -10.72 -18.50
CA THR A 472 -23.76 -11.74 -17.54
C THR A 472 -22.25 -11.60 -17.31
N ILE A 473 -21.79 -11.89 -16.09
CA ILE A 473 -20.35 -11.90 -15.77
C ILE A 473 -19.72 -13.09 -16.47
N ALA A 474 -18.83 -12.83 -17.43
CA ALA A 474 -18.12 -13.86 -18.16
C ALA A 474 -16.91 -14.39 -17.39
N THR A 475 -16.15 -13.51 -16.74
CA THR A 475 -15.04 -13.86 -15.82
C THR A 475 -14.78 -12.73 -14.84
N LYS A 476 -14.44 -13.09 -13.62
CA LYS A 476 -13.98 -12.17 -12.56
C LYS A 476 -12.46 -12.05 -12.50
N GLU A 477 -11.75 -12.73 -13.39
CA GLU A 477 -10.31 -12.72 -13.55
C GLU A 477 -9.98 -12.46 -15.03
N ALA A 478 -10.26 -11.26 -15.49
CA ALA A 478 -9.93 -10.86 -16.86
C ALA A 478 -8.43 -10.58 -17.00
N PRO A 479 -7.86 -10.80 -18.21
CA PRO A 479 -6.48 -10.40 -18.47
C PRO A 479 -6.29 -8.89 -18.26
N ARG A 480 -5.09 -8.49 -17.86
CA ARG A 480 -4.72 -7.13 -17.50
C ARG A 480 -4.46 -6.24 -18.71
N PRO A 481 -4.58 -4.91 -18.61
CA PRO A 481 -4.20 -3.97 -19.66
C PRO A 481 -2.76 -4.17 -20.18
N SER A 482 -1.82 -4.59 -19.34
CA SER A 482 -0.44 -4.93 -19.74
C SER A 482 -0.32 -6.13 -20.68
N SER A 483 -1.41 -6.91 -20.86
CA SER A 483 -1.51 -8.03 -21.83
C SER A 483 -2.67 -7.78 -22.82
N PRO A 484 -2.63 -6.75 -23.65
CA PRO A 484 -3.77 -6.31 -24.44
C PRO A 484 -4.25 -7.34 -25.48
N GLU A 485 -3.37 -8.19 -26.00
CA GLU A 485 -3.74 -9.26 -26.94
C GLU A 485 -4.50 -10.40 -26.24
N ASP A 486 -4.21 -10.67 -24.95
CA ASP A 486 -4.96 -11.64 -24.18
C ASP A 486 -6.39 -11.10 -23.89
N VAL A 487 -6.51 -9.81 -23.58
CA VAL A 487 -7.82 -9.15 -23.44
C VAL A 487 -8.58 -9.25 -24.75
N ARG A 488 -7.94 -8.94 -25.89
CA ARG A 488 -8.54 -9.04 -27.21
C ARG A 488 -9.05 -10.46 -27.51
N SER A 489 -8.25 -11.44 -27.21
CA SER A 489 -8.60 -12.85 -27.39
C SER A 489 -9.81 -13.25 -26.55
N ALA A 490 -9.89 -12.79 -25.30
CA ALA A 490 -11.02 -13.02 -24.40
C ALA A 490 -12.30 -12.33 -24.91
N VAL A 491 -12.19 -11.06 -25.32
CA VAL A 491 -13.31 -10.28 -25.88
C VAL A 491 -13.87 -10.94 -27.15
N LEU A 492 -13.02 -11.36 -28.10
CA LEU A 492 -13.46 -12.00 -29.32
C LEU A 492 -14.23 -13.32 -29.09
N LYS A 493 -13.90 -14.06 -28.01
CA LYS A 493 -14.66 -15.25 -27.62
C LYS A 493 -16.07 -14.92 -27.16
N LEU A 494 -16.28 -13.74 -26.55
CA LEU A 494 -17.61 -13.31 -26.06
C LEU A 494 -18.48 -12.71 -27.16
N ILE A 495 -17.88 -12.07 -28.15
CA ILE A 495 -18.62 -11.49 -29.29
C ILE A 495 -19.11 -12.59 -30.24
N ARG A 496 -18.42 -13.73 -30.31
CA ARG A 496 -18.75 -14.83 -31.26
C ARG A 496 -19.80 -15.80 -30.72
N LYS A 497 -20.17 -15.69 -29.44
CA LYS A 497 -21.27 -16.43 -28.82
C LYS A 497 -22.59 -15.73 -28.99
#